data_223668b4eec7b10611925065982fc370
#
_entry.id   223668b4eec7b10611925065982fc370
#
_cell.length_a   1.000
_cell.length_b   1.000
_cell.length_c   1.000
_cell.angle_alpha   90.00
_cell.angle_beta   90.00
_cell.angle_gamma   90.00
#
_symmetry.space_group_name_H-M   'P 1'
#
loop_
_entity.id
_entity.type
_entity.pdbx_description
1 polymer ?
#
loop_
_entity_poly.entity_id
_entity_poly.type
_entity_poly.pdbx_seq_one_letter_code
_entity_poly.pdbx_strand_id
1 'polypeptide(L)'
;KINHIIKSKHKGFFDFDEKSKNPKSPLNPWAYIRVKNEALTLKASLKSILPAIQRGIIGYNDCNDGSEEIILEFCKQYPSFIPVKYPYEVQIENPQSEKNKLYSYYNYVASFIPQGEWLIKIDVDHIYDAKRLYKSFYIPKKDYDIVVYSKMDFLINDEDAFIVKYKNLNAIINNKSNDHWLIKNNHLKWQESMHEDRYCIEYLDVKKLKIYQTEFLNYHFPYFKRSLDKNKIELIPIDDFSIKEYKDIISPDMVTKEKLLYLKKYIKENQ
;
A
#
# COMPACT_ATOMS: atom_id res chain seq x y z
N LYS A 1 -5.06 -7.77 -24.37
CA LYS A 1 -3.85 -7.05 -24.83
C LYS A 1 -2.97 -6.58 -23.69
N ILE A 2 -3.54 -5.91 -22.68
CA ILE A 2 -2.78 -5.40 -21.51
C ILE A 2 -2.10 -6.53 -20.76
N ASN A 3 -2.81 -7.61 -20.45
CA ASN A 3 -2.23 -8.75 -19.73
C ASN A 3 -1.07 -9.42 -20.46
N HIS A 4 -1.12 -9.44 -21.81
CA HIS A 4 -0.02 -9.98 -22.61
C HIS A 4 1.23 -9.10 -22.52
N ILE A 5 1.05 -7.78 -22.58
CA ILE A 5 2.15 -6.82 -22.43
C ILE A 5 2.80 -6.94 -21.04
N ILE A 6 1.98 -7.07 -19.99
CA ILE A 6 2.46 -7.23 -18.61
C ILE A 6 3.30 -8.49 -18.47
N LYS A 7 2.80 -9.65 -18.96
CA LYS A 7 3.53 -10.93 -18.91
C LYS A 7 4.89 -10.88 -19.60
N SER A 8 5.03 -10.07 -20.64
CA SER A 8 6.30 -9.94 -21.35
C SER A 8 7.30 -9.02 -20.66
N LYS A 9 6.87 -8.14 -19.76
CA LYS A 9 7.69 -7.09 -19.16
C LYS A 9 8.25 -7.41 -17.80
N HIS A 10 7.55 -8.18 -16.99
CA HIS A 10 8.05 -8.60 -15.68
C HIS A 10 7.66 -10.04 -15.40
N LYS A 11 8.65 -10.79 -14.95
CA LYS A 11 8.48 -12.17 -14.53
C LYS A 11 8.41 -12.18 -13.01
N GLY A 12 7.29 -12.69 -12.47
CA GLY A 12 7.13 -12.87 -11.05
C GLY A 12 7.80 -14.15 -10.53
N PHE A 13 7.60 -14.44 -9.27
CA PHE A 13 7.98 -15.74 -8.66
C PHE A 13 7.05 -16.87 -9.09
N PHE A 14 6.00 -16.58 -9.84
CA PHE A 14 4.94 -17.48 -10.26
C PHE A 14 4.35 -16.99 -11.58
N ASP A 15 3.70 -17.88 -12.32
CA ASP A 15 2.88 -17.51 -13.47
C ASP A 15 1.53 -16.98 -13.03
N PHE A 16 1.03 -15.98 -13.77
CA PHE A 16 -0.31 -15.46 -13.52
C PHE A 16 -1.36 -16.50 -13.93
N ASP A 17 -2.34 -16.70 -13.03
CA ASP A 17 -3.50 -17.56 -13.28
C ASP A 17 -4.28 -17.09 -14.51
N GLU A 18 -4.77 -18.04 -15.34
CA GLU A 18 -5.57 -17.74 -16.51
C GLU A 18 -6.82 -16.90 -16.19
N LYS A 19 -7.39 -17.07 -15.00
CA LYS A 19 -8.51 -16.25 -14.52
C LYS A 19 -8.16 -14.77 -14.38
N SER A 20 -6.87 -14.43 -14.27
CA SER A 20 -6.40 -13.02 -14.25
C SER A 20 -6.58 -12.32 -15.59
N LYS A 21 -6.86 -13.05 -16.67
CA LYS A 21 -7.21 -12.49 -17.98
C LYS A 21 -8.57 -11.78 -17.97
N ASN A 22 -9.47 -12.18 -17.07
CA ASN A 22 -10.73 -11.47 -16.87
C ASN A 22 -10.45 -10.19 -16.05
N PRO A 23 -10.73 -8.99 -16.59
CA PRO A 23 -10.48 -7.72 -15.89
C PRO A 23 -11.32 -7.55 -14.63
N LYS A 24 -12.43 -8.29 -14.48
CA LYS A 24 -13.28 -8.29 -13.30
C LYS A 24 -12.88 -9.32 -12.24
N SER A 25 -11.82 -10.09 -12.50
CA SER A 25 -11.30 -11.07 -11.54
C SER A 25 -10.54 -10.37 -10.39
N PRO A 26 -10.70 -10.81 -9.14
CA PRO A 26 -9.85 -10.34 -8.05
C PRO A 26 -8.37 -10.70 -8.24
N LEU A 27 -8.05 -11.67 -9.13
CA LEU A 27 -6.68 -12.05 -9.49
C LEU A 27 -5.98 -11.04 -10.43
N ASN A 28 -6.69 -10.00 -10.88
CA ASN A 28 -6.15 -8.93 -11.69
C ASN A 28 -6.61 -7.56 -11.15
N PRO A 29 -6.28 -7.23 -9.90
CA PRO A 29 -6.67 -5.95 -9.35
C PRO A 29 -5.86 -4.80 -9.94
N TRP A 30 -6.42 -3.61 -9.92
CA TRP A 30 -5.69 -2.37 -10.13
C TRP A 30 -4.93 -1.99 -8.87
N ALA A 31 -3.63 -1.74 -8.95
CA ALA A 31 -2.96 -0.99 -7.92
C ALA A 31 -3.55 0.43 -7.89
N TYR A 32 -4.12 0.81 -6.77
CA TYR A 32 -4.63 2.14 -6.51
C TYR A 32 -3.64 2.88 -5.61
N ILE A 33 -2.84 3.75 -6.21
CA ILE A 33 -1.67 4.38 -5.59
C ILE A 33 -1.86 5.89 -5.58
N ARG A 34 -1.49 6.55 -4.47
CA ARG A 34 -1.45 8.01 -4.35
C ARG A 34 -0.12 8.41 -3.74
N VAL A 35 0.51 9.40 -4.36
CA VAL A 35 1.88 9.80 -4.03
C VAL A 35 1.93 11.32 -3.78
N LYS A 36 2.63 11.70 -2.72
CA LYS A 36 3.11 13.07 -2.48
C LYS A 36 4.43 13.01 -1.73
N ASN A 37 5.53 13.32 -2.41
CA ASN A 37 6.88 13.37 -1.82
C ASN A 37 7.30 12.06 -1.15
N GLU A 38 7.46 10.99 -1.93
CA GLU A 38 7.82 9.64 -1.48
C GLU A 38 9.06 9.09 -2.22
N ALA A 39 9.92 9.94 -2.79
CA ALA A 39 11.03 9.54 -3.64
C ALA A 39 11.95 8.48 -2.99
N LEU A 40 12.12 8.53 -1.65
CA LEU A 40 13.01 7.61 -0.93
C LEU A 40 12.59 6.13 -0.99
N THR A 41 11.29 5.85 -1.06
CA THR A 41 10.74 4.49 -0.98
C THR A 41 9.96 4.08 -2.23
N LEU A 42 9.50 5.05 -3.00
CA LEU A 42 8.57 4.90 -4.13
C LEU A 42 9.00 3.82 -5.12
N LYS A 43 10.22 3.91 -5.64
CA LYS A 43 10.72 2.97 -6.67
C LYS A 43 10.84 1.55 -6.13
N ALA A 44 11.34 1.38 -4.88
CA ALA A 44 11.42 0.09 -4.21
C ALA A 44 10.03 -0.51 -3.98
N SER A 45 9.08 0.29 -3.51
CA SER A 45 7.69 -0.13 -3.31
C SER A 45 7.03 -0.59 -4.61
N LEU A 46 7.10 0.22 -5.66
CA LEU A 46 6.55 -0.13 -6.98
C LEU A 46 7.15 -1.43 -7.53
N LYS A 47 8.47 -1.61 -7.42
CA LYS A 47 9.12 -2.85 -7.84
C LYS A 47 8.69 -4.07 -7.01
N SER A 48 8.41 -3.88 -5.72
CA SER A 48 7.99 -4.97 -4.83
C SER A 48 6.63 -5.55 -5.20
N ILE A 49 5.74 -4.76 -5.79
CA ILE A 49 4.40 -5.22 -6.21
C ILE A 49 4.33 -5.77 -7.63
N LEU A 50 5.29 -5.44 -8.50
CA LEU A 50 5.28 -5.85 -9.92
C LEU A 50 5.08 -7.35 -10.15
N PRO A 51 5.69 -8.26 -9.35
CA PRO A 51 5.48 -9.69 -9.55
C PRO A 51 4.05 -10.15 -9.31
N ALA A 52 3.25 -9.38 -8.55
CA ALA A 52 1.89 -9.74 -8.15
C ALA A 52 0.81 -8.96 -8.92
N ILE A 53 1.06 -7.70 -9.25
CA ILE A 53 0.07 -6.76 -9.78
C ILE A 53 0.40 -6.41 -11.22
N GLN A 54 -0.58 -6.59 -12.11
CA GLN A 54 -0.39 -6.46 -13.54
C GLN A 54 -0.70 -5.07 -14.10
N ARG A 55 -1.37 -4.21 -13.34
CA ARG A 55 -1.85 -2.89 -13.77
C ARG A 55 -2.10 -1.97 -12.60
N GLY A 56 -2.09 -0.66 -12.82
CA GLY A 56 -2.34 0.28 -11.75
C GLY A 56 -2.65 1.69 -12.22
N ILE A 57 -3.20 2.48 -11.32
CA ILE A 57 -3.31 3.94 -11.43
C ILE A 57 -2.39 4.54 -10.36
N ILE A 58 -1.48 5.40 -10.78
CA ILE A 58 -0.59 6.11 -9.87
C ILE A 58 -0.97 7.59 -9.90
N GLY A 59 -1.78 7.98 -8.92
CA GLY A 59 -2.11 9.37 -8.67
C GLY A 59 -0.94 10.09 -7.99
N TYR A 60 -0.69 11.35 -8.36
CA TYR A 60 0.31 12.17 -7.70
C TYR A 60 -0.09 13.65 -7.73
N ASN A 61 0.38 14.40 -6.74
CA ASN A 61 0.16 15.83 -6.65
C ASN A 61 1.30 16.54 -5.92
N ASP A 62 1.62 17.77 -6.34
CA ASP A 62 2.57 18.69 -5.68
C ASP A 62 3.86 18.02 -5.20
N CYS A 63 4.43 17.13 -6.02
CA CYS A 63 5.71 16.50 -5.74
C CYS A 63 6.85 17.48 -6.05
N ASN A 64 7.81 17.59 -5.12
CA ASN A 64 8.98 18.46 -5.26
C ASN A 64 10.30 17.76 -4.83
N ASP A 65 10.27 16.42 -4.68
CA ASP A 65 11.38 15.59 -4.21
C ASP A 65 11.90 14.60 -5.26
N GLY A 66 11.40 14.66 -6.51
CA GLY A 66 11.73 13.71 -7.58
C GLY A 66 10.70 12.58 -7.74
N SER A 67 9.65 12.54 -6.93
CA SER A 67 8.61 11.49 -7.03
C SER A 67 7.88 11.50 -8.37
N GLU A 68 7.59 12.67 -8.95
CA GLU A 68 6.89 12.76 -10.25
C GLU A 68 7.73 12.12 -11.35
N GLU A 69 9.01 12.40 -11.40
CA GLU A 69 9.95 11.85 -12.40
C GLU A 69 10.05 10.32 -12.29
N ILE A 70 10.14 9.80 -11.08
CA ILE A 70 10.15 8.34 -10.80
C ILE A 70 8.87 7.69 -11.31
N ILE A 71 7.70 8.30 -11.06
CA ILE A 71 6.40 7.79 -11.54
C ILE A 71 6.35 7.75 -13.05
N LEU A 72 6.74 8.83 -13.72
CA LEU A 72 6.68 8.94 -15.17
C LEU A 72 7.62 7.93 -15.85
N GLU A 73 8.84 7.76 -15.32
CA GLU A 73 9.79 6.77 -15.80
C GLU A 73 9.26 5.35 -15.61
N PHE A 74 8.73 5.04 -14.42
CA PHE A 74 8.14 3.74 -14.12
C PHE A 74 6.97 3.41 -15.05
N CYS A 75 6.06 4.34 -15.28
CA CYS A 75 4.92 4.14 -16.17
C CYS A 75 5.32 4.03 -17.65
N LYS A 76 6.41 4.70 -18.05
CA LYS A 76 7.00 4.50 -19.38
C LYS A 76 7.56 3.08 -19.54
N GLN A 77 8.19 2.53 -18.51
CA GLN A 77 8.71 1.17 -18.52
C GLN A 77 7.59 0.12 -18.43
N TYR A 78 6.53 0.42 -17.67
CA TYR A 78 5.38 -0.47 -17.42
C TYR A 78 4.06 0.22 -17.84
N PRO A 79 3.72 0.27 -19.14
CA PRO A 79 2.58 1.04 -19.68
C PRO A 79 1.19 0.62 -19.18
N SER A 80 1.09 -0.50 -18.48
CA SER A 80 -0.14 -0.91 -17.78
C SER A 80 -0.38 -0.18 -16.46
N PHE A 81 0.62 0.58 -15.99
CA PHE A 81 0.49 1.54 -14.90
C PHE A 81 0.34 2.93 -15.50
N ILE A 82 -0.72 3.63 -15.12
CA ILE A 82 -1.13 4.90 -15.71
C ILE A 82 -0.86 6.03 -14.71
N PRO A 83 -0.01 7.01 -15.04
CA PRO A 83 0.21 8.16 -14.17
C PRO A 83 -0.95 9.14 -14.30
N VAL A 84 -1.43 9.64 -13.17
CA VAL A 84 -2.56 10.59 -13.10
C VAL A 84 -2.19 11.76 -12.18
N LYS A 85 -1.92 12.92 -12.77
CA LYS A 85 -1.66 14.14 -11.99
C LYS A 85 -2.96 14.72 -11.45
N TYR A 86 -3.05 14.92 -10.14
CA TYR A 86 -4.16 15.68 -9.56
C TYR A 86 -3.93 17.17 -9.78
N PRO A 87 -4.90 17.89 -10.37
CA PRO A 87 -4.65 19.26 -10.82
C PRO A 87 -4.77 20.32 -9.70
N TYR A 88 -5.05 19.90 -8.47
CA TYR A 88 -5.25 20.81 -7.35
C TYR A 88 -4.29 20.46 -6.21
N GLU A 89 -3.91 21.47 -5.43
CA GLU A 89 -3.18 21.28 -4.17
C GLU A 89 -4.06 20.53 -3.16
N VAL A 90 -3.49 19.54 -2.47
CA VAL A 90 -4.16 18.86 -1.35
C VAL A 90 -3.76 19.54 -0.04
N GLN A 91 -4.75 20.07 0.66
CA GLN A 91 -4.60 20.78 1.93
C GLN A 91 -5.26 19.95 3.04
N ILE A 92 -4.46 19.38 3.94
CA ILE A 92 -4.95 18.54 5.04
C ILE A 92 -5.56 19.42 6.15
N GLU A 93 -4.95 20.59 6.37
CA GLU A 93 -5.43 21.59 7.34
C GLU A 93 -6.12 22.74 6.61
N ASN A 94 -7.32 23.11 7.06
CA ASN A 94 -8.08 24.24 6.56
C ASN A 94 -8.18 24.31 5.01
N PRO A 95 -8.70 23.26 4.34
CA PRO A 95 -8.80 23.24 2.89
C PRO A 95 -9.66 24.41 2.38
N GLN A 96 -9.15 25.16 1.40
CA GLN A 96 -9.81 26.36 0.85
C GLN A 96 -11.06 26.02 0.04
N SER A 97 -11.12 24.83 -0.53
CA SER A 97 -12.27 24.36 -1.32
C SER A 97 -12.41 22.86 -1.26
N GLU A 98 -13.53 22.36 -1.76
CA GLU A 98 -13.80 20.92 -1.89
C GLU A 98 -12.70 20.19 -2.66
N LYS A 99 -12.13 20.80 -3.70
CA LYS A 99 -11.06 20.23 -4.51
C LYS A 99 -9.72 20.12 -3.79
N ASN A 100 -9.52 20.90 -2.72
CA ASN A 100 -8.30 20.87 -1.92
C ASN A 100 -8.33 19.80 -0.83
N LYS A 101 -9.47 19.12 -0.64
CA LYS A 101 -9.63 18.09 0.38
C LYS A 101 -9.00 16.75 -0.05
N LEU A 102 -8.44 16.03 0.90
CA LEU A 102 -7.76 14.76 0.66
C LEU A 102 -8.67 13.72 -0.02
N TYR A 103 -9.91 13.56 0.46
CA TYR A 103 -10.83 12.58 -0.13
C TYR A 103 -11.25 12.91 -1.57
N SER A 104 -11.19 14.18 -1.99
CA SER A 104 -11.44 14.58 -3.38
C SER A 104 -10.33 14.07 -4.29
N TYR A 105 -9.08 14.13 -3.84
CA TYR A 105 -7.95 13.51 -4.53
C TYR A 105 -8.12 11.98 -4.63
N TYR A 106 -8.55 11.33 -3.55
CA TYR A 106 -8.83 9.89 -3.56
C TYR A 106 -9.88 9.52 -4.60
N ASN A 107 -11.03 10.22 -4.60
CA ASN A 107 -12.11 9.99 -5.56
C ASN A 107 -11.66 10.25 -7.00
N TYR A 108 -10.85 11.28 -7.22
CA TYR A 108 -10.31 11.59 -8.54
C TYR A 108 -9.46 10.45 -9.09
N VAL A 109 -8.49 9.95 -8.32
CA VAL A 109 -7.63 8.84 -8.74
C VAL A 109 -8.45 7.56 -8.95
N ALA A 110 -9.41 7.27 -8.07
CA ALA A 110 -10.27 6.10 -8.19
C ALA A 110 -11.19 6.15 -9.42
N SER A 111 -11.54 7.34 -9.91
CA SER A 111 -12.40 7.50 -11.09
C SER A 111 -11.80 6.93 -12.38
N PHE A 112 -10.49 6.70 -12.43
CA PHE A 112 -9.81 6.06 -13.56
C PHE A 112 -9.87 4.52 -13.51
N ILE A 113 -10.36 3.93 -12.42
CA ILE A 113 -10.53 2.48 -12.29
C ILE A 113 -11.95 2.10 -12.70
N PRO A 114 -12.14 1.20 -13.67
CA PRO A 114 -13.46 0.84 -14.16
C PRO A 114 -14.36 0.26 -13.08
N GLN A 115 -15.67 0.55 -13.18
CA GLN A 115 -16.66 -0.03 -12.28
C GLN A 115 -16.77 -1.54 -12.46
N GLY A 116 -16.93 -2.25 -11.34
CA GLY A 116 -17.01 -3.71 -11.32
C GLY A 116 -15.66 -4.43 -11.38
N GLU A 117 -14.54 -3.70 -11.46
CA GLU A 117 -13.19 -4.27 -11.36
C GLU A 117 -12.64 -4.16 -9.93
N TRP A 118 -11.66 -4.98 -9.59
CA TRP A 118 -11.04 -4.96 -8.26
C TRP A 118 -9.89 -3.95 -8.19
N LEU A 119 -9.74 -3.34 -7.04
CA LEU A 119 -8.61 -2.47 -6.75
C LEU A 119 -7.98 -2.83 -5.39
N ILE A 120 -6.68 -2.64 -5.30
CA ILE A 120 -5.91 -2.76 -4.07
C ILE A 120 -5.26 -1.43 -3.75
N LYS A 121 -5.49 -0.91 -2.54
CA LYS A 121 -4.80 0.28 -2.04
C LYS A 121 -3.35 -0.09 -1.73
N ILE A 122 -2.43 0.60 -2.36
CA ILE A 122 -0.98 0.48 -2.17
C ILE A 122 -0.44 1.82 -1.70
N ASP A 123 0.22 1.82 -0.57
CA ASP A 123 1.01 2.96 -0.10
C ASP A 123 2.49 2.69 -0.39
N VAL A 124 3.21 3.74 -0.79
CA VAL A 124 4.54 3.60 -1.40
C VAL A 124 5.70 3.77 -0.41
N ASP A 125 5.42 3.94 0.86
CA ASP A 125 6.34 3.77 1.98
C ASP A 125 6.32 2.35 2.57
N HIS A 126 5.71 1.41 1.82
CA HIS A 126 5.61 0.01 2.14
C HIS A 126 6.39 -0.87 1.14
N ILE A 127 6.95 -1.97 1.63
CA ILE A 127 7.51 -3.04 0.80
C ILE A 127 6.67 -4.31 0.99
N TYR A 128 6.27 -4.93 -0.12
CA TYR A 128 5.34 -6.05 -0.14
C TYR A 128 6.05 -7.37 -0.45
N ASP A 129 5.66 -8.46 0.23
CA ASP A 129 5.99 -9.81 -0.22
C ASP A 129 5.05 -10.18 -1.38
N ALA A 130 5.59 -10.15 -2.60
CA ALA A 130 4.79 -10.32 -3.81
C ALA A 130 4.08 -11.68 -3.89
N LYS A 131 4.68 -12.75 -3.36
CA LYS A 131 4.09 -14.09 -3.38
C LYS A 131 2.87 -14.19 -2.46
N ARG A 132 3.00 -13.66 -1.24
CA ARG A 132 1.88 -13.57 -0.29
C ARG A 132 0.81 -12.61 -0.77
N LEU A 133 1.22 -11.49 -1.37
CA LEU A 133 0.32 -10.52 -1.97
C LEU A 133 -0.54 -11.17 -3.07
N TYR A 134 0.07 -11.90 -4.00
CA TYR A 134 -0.68 -12.60 -5.05
C TYR A 134 -1.62 -13.68 -4.51
N LYS A 135 -1.16 -14.46 -3.50
CA LYS A 135 -2.02 -15.44 -2.84
C LYS A 135 -3.26 -14.81 -2.20
N SER A 136 -3.16 -13.60 -1.66
CA SER A 136 -4.29 -12.91 -1.05
C SER A 136 -5.42 -12.59 -2.03
N PHE A 137 -5.12 -12.49 -3.33
CA PHE A 137 -6.12 -12.25 -4.37
C PHE A 137 -7.08 -13.42 -4.59
N TYR A 138 -6.77 -14.60 -4.05
CA TYR A 138 -7.67 -15.77 -4.04
C TYR A 138 -8.67 -15.77 -2.87
N ILE A 139 -8.54 -14.87 -1.90
CA ILE A 139 -9.43 -14.80 -0.72
C ILE A 139 -10.84 -14.37 -1.10
N PRO A 140 -11.08 -13.29 -1.87
CA PRO A 140 -12.43 -12.87 -2.20
C PRO A 140 -13.16 -13.93 -3.04
N LYS A 141 -14.40 -14.23 -2.68
CA LYS A 141 -15.28 -15.15 -3.42
C LYS A 141 -16.53 -14.45 -3.94
N LYS A 142 -16.88 -13.29 -3.38
CA LYS A 142 -18.07 -12.53 -3.69
C LYS A 142 -17.73 -11.03 -3.81
N ASP A 143 -18.56 -10.31 -4.52
CA ASP A 143 -18.38 -8.89 -4.82
C ASP A 143 -18.38 -7.98 -3.58
N TYR A 144 -18.94 -8.45 -2.48
CA TYR A 144 -18.98 -7.76 -1.19
C TYR A 144 -17.89 -8.22 -0.20
N ASP A 145 -16.98 -9.07 -0.63
CA ASP A 145 -15.81 -9.43 0.17
C ASP A 145 -14.77 -8.33 0.09
N ILE A 146 -14.19 -7.97 1.22
CA ILE A 146 -13.03 -7.08 1.34
C ILE A 146 -11.90 -7.81 2.05
N VAL A 147 -10.69 -7.69 1.52
CA VAL A 147 -9.49 -8.27 2.15
C VAL A 147 -8.67 -7.14 2.73
N VAL A 148 -8.42 -7.20 4.03
CA VAL A 148 -7.64 -6.21 4.78
C VAL A 148 -6.23 -6.73 4.98
N TYR A 149 -5.26 -5.87 4.73
CA TYR A 149 -3.83 -6.19 4.82
C TYR A 149 -3.26 -5.77 6.16
N SER A 150 -2.71 -6.75 6.88
CA SER A 150 -1.99 -6.50 8.12
C SER A 150 -0.64 -5.86 7.83
N LYS A 151 -0.30 -4.81 8.57
CA LYS A 151 0.99 -4.12 8.47
C LYS A 151 1.68 -4.04 9.82
N MET A 152 2.99 -3.97 9.79
CA MET A 152 3.84 -3.64 10.93
C MET A 152 4.76 -2.50 10.56
N ASP A 153 5.02 -1.63 11.51
CA ASP A 153 5.89 -0.48 11.34
C ASP A 153 7.30 -0.85 11.82
N PHE A 154 8.30 -0.52 11.00
CA PHE A 154 9.69 -0.81 11.29
C PHE A 154 10.55 0.45 11.29
N LEU A 155 11.51 0.47 12.19
CA LEU A 155 12.65 1.38 12.16
C LEU A 155 13.93 0.57 11.97
N ILE A 156 14.76 0.96 11.01
CA ILE A 156 16.03 0.27 10.75
C ILE A 156 17.14 1.31 10.70
N ASN A 157 18.11 1.18 11.60
CA ASN A 157 19.38 1.91 11.52
C ASN A 157 20.44 1.08 10.75
N ASP A 158 21.72 1.39 10.87
CA ASP A 158 22.75 0.72 10.05
C ASP A 158 23.00 -0.74 10.45
N GLU A 159 22.82 -1.08 11.71
CA GLU A 159 23.14 -2.41 12.25
C GLU A 159 21.95 -3.09 12.94
N ASP A 160 20.91 -2.30 13.31
CA ASP A 160 19.81 -2.79 14.09
C ASP A 160 18.45 -2.54 13.43
N ALA A 161 17.51 -3.40 13.75
CA ALA A 161 16.14 -3.31 13.30
C ALA A 161 15.18 -3.38 14.50
N PHE A 162 14.15 -2.55 14.47
CA PHE A 162 13.17 -2.43 15.53
C PHE A 162 11.76 -2.52 14.95
N ILE A 163 10.87 -3.13 15.72
CA ILE A 163 9.43 -3.01 15.54
C ILE A 163 8.97 -1.76 16.30
N VAL A 164 8.14 -0.96 15.65
CA VAL A 164 7.55 0.22 16.25
C VAL A 164 6.19 -0.13 16.85
N LYS A 165 6.05 0.04 18.16
CA LYS A 165 4.80 -0.13 18.88
C LYS A 165 4.29 1.23 19.32
N TYR A 166 3.06 1.57 18.95
CA TYR A 166 2.43 2.80 19.40
C TYR A 166 1.82 2.63 20.79
N LYS A 167 2.21 3.47 21.75
CA LYS A 167 1.79 3.39 23.15
C LYS A 167 0.27 3.48 23.34
N ASN A 168 -0.41 4.24 22.50
CA ASN A 168 -1.87 4.42 22.52
C ASN A 168 -2.66 3.27 21.88
N LEU A 169 -2.04 2.42 21.05
CA LEU A 169 -2.73 1.35 20.33
C LEU A 169 -2.55 -0.02 20.98
N ASN A 170 -1.56 -0.16 21.87
CA ASN A 170 -1.16 -1.43 22.50
C ASN A 170 -1.08 -2.62 21.54
N ALA A 171 -0.75 -2.36 20.27
CA ALA A 171 -0.71 -3.36 19.20
C ALA A 171 0.53 -3.14 18.33
N ILE A 172 1.16 -4.23 17.95
CA ILE A 172 2.29 -4.26 17.02
C ILE A 172 1.79 -4.42 15.58
N ILE A 173 0.72 -5.18 15.39
CA ILE A 173 0.09 -5.40 14.10
C ILE A 173 -1.10 -4.47 13.98
N ASN A 174 -1.11 -3.65 12.94
CA ASN A 174 -2.27 -2.83 12.62
C ASN A 174 -3.17 -3.58 11.63
N ASN A 175 -4.32 -4.04 12.11
CA ASN A 175 -5.35 -4.79 11.36
C ASN A 175 -6.58 -3.93 11.10
N LYS A 176 -6.54 -2.63 11.35
CA LYS A 176 -7.73 -1.79 11.19
C LYS A 176 -8.12 -1.75 9.72
N SER A 177 -9.38 -2.03 9.46
CA SER A 177 -10.00 -2.15 8.15
C SER A 177 -10.03 -0.88 7.31
N ASN A 178 -9.44 0.21 7.79
CA ASN A 178 -9.69 1.52 7.21
C ASN A 178 -8.59 2.00 6.26
N ASP A 179 -7.49 1.24 6.09
CA ASP A 179 -6.33 1.78 5.42
C ASP A 179 -5.82 0.96 4.22
N HIS A 180 -5.60 -0.34 4.39
CA HIS A 180 -5.04 -1.20 3.32
C HIS A 180 -6.00 -2.34 2.98
N TRP A 181 -6.51 -2.38 1.78
CA TRP A 181 -7.50 -3.38 1.38
C TRP A 181 -7.52 -3.64 -0.13
N LEU A 182 -7.99 -4.86 -0.48
CA LEU A 182 -8.44 -5.28 -1.80
C LEU A 182 -9.97 -5.28 -1.79
N ILE A 183 -10.59 -4.53 -2.68
CA ILE A 183 -12.02 -4.31 -2.74
C ILE A 183 -12.50 -4.22 -4.19
N LYS A 184 -13.74 -4.59 -4.46
CA LYS A 184 -14.36 -4.37 -5.76
C LYS A 184 -14.84 -2.93 -5.91
N ASN A 185 -14.54 -2.28 -7.04
CA ASN A 185 -15.01 -0.94 -7.34
C ASN A 185 -16.51 -0.95 -7.71
N ASN A 186 -17.34 -1.05 -6.71
CA ASN A 186 -18.80 -0.94 -6.83
C ASN A 186 -19.26 0.42 -6.32
N HIS A 187 -19.03 1.48 -7.13
CA HIS A 187 -19.35 2.87 -6.80
C HIS A 187 -18.71 3.34 -5.48
N LEU A 188 -17.45 2.95 -5.26
CA LEU A 188 -16.69 3.39 -4.11
C LEU A 188 -16.61 4.92 -4.09
N LYS A 189 -16.89 5.49 -2.92
CA LYS A 189 -16.82 6.94 -2.73
C LYS A 189 -16.21 7.25 -1.37
N TRP A 190 -15.05 7.86 -1.40
CA TRP A 190 -14.44 8.41 -0.19
C TRP A 190 -15.17 9.67 0.23
N GLN A 191 -15.30 9.83 1.52
CA GLN A 191 -15.94 10.97 2.16
C GLN A 191 -14.96 11.60 3.15
N GLU A 192 -15.27 12.81 3.56
CA GLU A 192 -14.54 13.48 4.61
C GLU A 192 -14.84 12.85 5.96
N SER A 193 -13.82 12.63 6.77
CA SER A 193 -13.93 12.31 8.18
C SER A 193 -13.07 13.26 8.99
N MET A 194 -13.59 13.73 10.10
CA MET A 194 -12.85 14.57 11.04
C MET A 194 -12.17 13.67 12.08
N HIS A 195 -10.84 13.78 12.18
CA HIS A 195 -10.10 13.18 13.28
C HIS A 195 -10.10 14.10 14.51
N GLU A 196 -9.92 13.54 15.70
CA GLU A 196 -9.92 14.27 16.98
C GLU A 196 -8.95 15.46 17.00
N ASP A 197 -7.86 15.40 16.23
CA ASP A 197 -6.84 16.44 16.07
C ASP A 197 -7.19 17.53 15.02
N ARG A 198 -8.45 17.60 14.57
CA ARG A 198 -8.96 18.56 13.56
C ARG A 198 -8.40 18.39 12.14
N TYR A 199 -7.83 17.23 11.81
CA TYR A 199 -7.43 16.92 10.44
C TYR A 199 -8.59 16.30 9.66
N CYS A 200 -8.78 16.78 8.43
CA CYS A 200 -9.71 16.17 7.50
C CYS A 200 -9.04 14.98 6.81
N ILE A 201 -9.47 13.77 7.15
CA ILE A 201 -9.00 12.55 6.53
C ILE A 201 -10.07 11.96 5.60
N GLU A 202 -9.65 11.06 4.75
CA GLU A 202 -10.54 10.28 3.90
C GLU A 202 -11.15 9.10 4.67
N TYR A 203 -12.40 8.82 4.38
CA TYR A 203 -13.14 7.68 4.91
C TYR A 203 -13.87 6.94 3.81
N LEU A 204 -13.77 5.61 3.80
CA LEU A 204 -14.56 4.74 2.94
C LEU A 204 -15.51 3.90 3.80
N ASP A 205 -16.82 3.97 3.53
CA ASP A 205 -17.79 3.15 4.26
C ASP A 205 -17.76 1.70 3.78
N VAL A 206 -17.29 0.81 4.63
CA VAL A 206 -17.17 -0.63 4.38
C VAL A 206 -18.06 -1.47 5.28
N LYS A 207 -19.02 -0.86 6.02
CA LYS A 207 -19.86 -1.53 7.02
C LYS A 207 -20.69 -2.69 6.46
N LYS A 208 -21.05 -2.66 5.18
CA LYS A 208 -21.83 -3.71 4.52
C LYS A 208 -20.99 -4.81 3.88
N LEU A 209 -19.69 -4.72 3.97
CA LEU A 209 -18.77 -5.66 3.37
C LEU A 209 -18.37 -6.75 4.36
N LYS A 210 -18.06 -7.93 3.83
CA LYS A 210 -17.54 -9.05 4.60
C LYS A 210 -16.00 -8.96 4.63
N ILE A 211 -15.45 -8.77 5.83
CA ILE A 211 -14.05 -8.52 6.05
C ILE A 211 -13.28 -9.83 6.23
N TYR A 212 -12.19 -9.98 5.48
CA TYR A 212 -11.19 -11.02 5.65
C TYR A 212 -9.85 -10.38 5.91
N GLN A 213 -9.04 -10.96 6.80
CA GLN A 213 -7.68 -10.52 7.09
C GLN A 213 -6.67 -11.42 6.41
N THR A 214 -5.53 -10.84 5.98
CA THR A 214 -4.40 -11.61 5.46
C THR A 214 -3.41 -11.98 6.57
N GLU A 215 -2.55 -12.96 6.27
CA GLU A 215 -1.26 -13.06 6.95
C GLU A 215 -0.46 -11.75 6.75
N PHE A 216 0.56 -11.54 7.57
CA PHE A 216 1.48 -10.43 7.41
C PHE A 216 2.26 -10.56 6.10
N LEU A 217 2.26 -9.49 5.30
CA LEU A 217 2.94 -9.47 3.99
C LEU A 217 3.49 -8.10 3.60
N ASN A 218 3.36 -7.11 4.47
CA ASN A 218 3.54 -5.72 4.12
C ASN A 218 4.33 -5.00 5.23
N TYR A 219 5.53 -4.55 4.89
CA TYR A 219 6.48 -3.88 5.77
C TYR A 219 6.35 -2.38 5.59
N HIS A 220 5.97 -1.65 6.62
CA HIS A 220 5.85 -0.20 6.60
C HIS A 220 7.07 0.48 7.21
N PHE A 221 7.61 1.47 6.51
CA PHE A 221 8.81 2.21 6.89
C PHE A 221 8.54 3.72 7.04
N PRO A 222 7.69 4.15 7.98
CA PRO A 222 7.26 5.55 8.08
C PRO A 222 8.40 6.52 8.42
N TYR A 223 9.48 6.00 9.01
CA TYR A 223 10.59 6.82 9.51
C TYR A 223 11.73 7.04 8.51
N PHE A 224 11.58 6.61 7.28
CA PHE A 224 12.44 7.12 6.20
C PHE A 224 12.16 8.60 5.91
N LYS A 225 10.95 9.06 6.18
CA LYS A 225 10.47 10.41 5.86
C LYS A 225 10.10 11.22 7.11
N ARG A 226 9.58 10.57 8.14
CA ARG A 226 9.04 11.23 9.34
C ARG A 226 10.06 11.24 10.47
N SER A 227 10.03 12.30 11.26
CA SER A 227 10.78 12.33 12.53
C SER A 227 10.15 11.40 13.57
N LEU A 228 11.01 10.78 14.37
CA LEU A 228 10.61 9.86 15.42
C LEU A 228 10.22 10.64 16.69
N ASP A 229 8.96 10.50 17.11
CA ASP A 229 8.52 11.00 18.44
C ASP A 229 8.60 9.87 19.48
N LYS A 230 9.71 9.84 20.22
CA LYS A 230 9.96 8.83 21.28
C LYS A 230 8.92 8.84 22.41
N ASN A 231 8.16 9.91 22.58
CA ASN A 231 7.12 9.97 23.61
C ASN A 231 5.89 9.12 23.23
N LYS A 232 5.64 8.95 21.94
CA LYS A 232 4.46 8.25 21.39
C LYS A 232 4.71 6.79 21.07
N ILE A 233 5.96 6.37 21.00
CA ILE A 233 6.32 5.02 20.55
C ILE A 233 7.24 4.31 21.54
N GLU A 234 7.23 2.98 21.44
CA GLU A 234 8.18 2.04 22.02
C GLU A 234 8.88 1.32 20.88
N LEU A 235 10.20 1.20 20.94
CA LEU A 235 10.99 0.45 19.99
C LEU A 235 11.33 -0.91 20.59
N ILE A 236 10.89 -1.97 19.93
CA ILE A 236 11.18 -3.35 20.34
C ILE A 236 12.30 -3.84 19.43
N PRO A 237 13.50 -4.14 19.97
CA PRO A 237 14.55 -4.76 19.18
C PRO A 237 14.05 -6.05 18.54
N ILE A 238 14.40 -6.28 17.28
CA ILE A 238 13.87 -7.44 16.56
C ILE A 238 14.30 -8.77 17.21
N ASP A 239 15.46 -8.79 17.83
CA ASP A 239 15.99 -9.99 18.50
C ASP A 239 15.23 -10.29 19.82
N ASP A 240 14.54 -9.32 20.39
CA ASP A 240 13.69 -9.47 21.58
C ASP A 240 12.22 -9.79 21.21
N PHE A 241 11.88 -9.75 19.92
CA PHE A 241 10.52 -9.99 19.47
C PHE A 241 10.13 -11.45 19.49
N SER A 242 9.11 -11.82 20.27
CA SER A 242 8.56 -13.16 20.28
C SER A 242 7.43 -13.33 19.27
N ILE A 243 7.69 -14.06 18.20
CA ILE A 243 6.69 -14.38 17.18
C ILE A 243 5.60 -15.35 17.67
N LYS A 244 5.80 -16.01 18.82
CA LYS A 244 4.89 -17.08 19.31
C LYS A 244 3.45 -16.62 19.48
N GLU A 245 3.26 -15.36 19.87
CA GLU A 245 1.92 -14.77 20.05
C GLU A 245 1.23 -14.43 18.72
N TYR A 246 2.00 -14.37 17.62
CA TYR A 246 1.54 -13.91 16.30
C TYR A 246 1.67 -14.99 15.22
N LYS A 247 1.94 -16.25 15.60
CA LYS A 247 2.23 -17.36 14.67
C LYS A 247 1.14 -17.63 13.63
N ASP A 248 -0.10 -17.24 13.91
CA ASP A 248 -1.23 -17.42 13.01
C ASP A 248 -1.31 -16.31 11.94
N ILE A 249 -0.57 -15.21 12.15
CA ILE A 249 -0.57 -14.04 11.27
C ILE A 249 0.80 -13.81 10.64
N ILE A 250 1.89 -14.09 11.38
CA ILE A 250 3.26 -13.82 10.95
C ILE A 250 4.01 -15.14 10.78
N SER A 251 4.46 -15.41 9.56
CA SER A 251 5.40 -16.51 9.33
C SER A 251 6.79 -16.19 9.89
N PRO A 252 7.51 -17.13 10.49
CA PRO A 252 8.80 -16.88 11.15
C PRO A 252 9.88 -16.26 10.26
N ASP A 253 9.86 -16.54 8.96
CA ASP A 253 10.77 -16.01 7.96
C ASP A 253 10.52 -14.55 7.58
N MET A 254 9.39 -14.00 7.99
CA MET A 254 8.99 -12.64 7.61
C MET A 254 9.58 -11.56 8.52
N VAL A 255 9.79 -11.85 9.80
CA VAL A 255 10.21 -10.85 10.79
C VAL A 255 11.49 -11.32 11.44
N THR A 256 12.62 -11.19 10.72
CA THR A 256 13.97 -11.47 11.19
C THR A 256 14.87 -10.24 10.96
N LYS A 257 15.91 -10.08 11.77
CA LYS A 257 16.90 -9.01 11.59
C LYS A 257 17.50 -9.00 10.18
N GLU A 258 17.90 -10.19 9.71
CA GLU A 258 18.46 -10.39 8.38
C GLU A 258 17.50 -9.90 7.27
N LYS A 259 16.22 -10.30 7.35
CA LYS A 259 15.18 -9.87 6.40
C LYS A 259 15.03 -8.35 6.38
N LEU A 260 14.98 -7.72 7.55
CA LEU A 260 14.79 -6.28 7.65
C LEU A 260 16.00 -5.49 7.14
N LEU A 261 17.23 -5.93 7.46
CA LEU A 261 18.44 -5.33 6.92
C LEU A 261 18.53 -5.49 5.39
N TYR A 262 18.12 -6.65 4.85
CA TYR A 262 17.97 -6.85 3.41
C TYR A 262 16.99 -5.85 2.79
N LEU A 263 15.82 -5.63 3.41
CA LEU A 263 14.82 -4.68 2.91
C LEU A 263 15.34 -3.24 2.92
N LYS A 264 16.09 -2.85 3.96
CA LYS A 264 16.77 -1.54 3.98
C LYS A 264 17.73 -1.37 2.81
N LYS A 265 18.57 -2.38 2.57
CA LYS A 265 19.50 -2.39 1.43
C LYS A 265 18.73 -2.30 0.12
N TYR A 266 17.68 -3.09 -0.05
CA TYR A 266 16.81 -3.07 -1.22
C TYR A 266 16.19 -1.68 -1.48
N ILE A 267 15.73 -0.99 -0.43
CA ILE A 267 15.22 0.39 -0.56
C ILE A 267 16.34 1.32 -1.03
N LYS A 268 17.53 1.29 -0.40
CA LYS A 268 18.67 2.14 -0.78
C LYS A 268 19.14 1.92 -2.23
N GLU A 269 19.15 0.69 -2.70
CA GLU A 269 19.55 0.34 -4.08
C GLU A 269 18.51 0.76 -5.14
N ASN A 270 17.32 1.11 -4.71
CA ASN A 270 16.21 1.54 -5.57
C ASN A 270 15.77 3.00 -5.32
N GLN A 271 16.62 3.82 -4.73
CA GLN A 271 16.43 5.27 -4.65
C GLN A 271 16.71 6.00 -5.96
#